data_ea66427c34e76bbea03e907fc639a7a5
#
_entry.id   ea66427c34e76bbea03e907fc639a7a5
#
_cell.length_a   1.000
_cell.length_b   1.000
_cell.length_c   1.000
_cell.angle_alpha   90.00
_cell.angle_beta   90.00
_cell.angle_gamma   90.00
#
_symmetry.space_group_name_H-M   'P 1'
#
loop_
_entity.id
_entity.type
_entity.pdbx_description
1 polymer ?
#
loop_
_entity_poly.entity_id
_entity_poly.type
_entity_poly.pdbx_seq_one_letter_code
_entity_poly.pdbx_strand_id
1 'polypeptide(L)'
;MRRAQRGESDAERLLEQDGYRIIDRQLSASWEIFVDGTPHEAQVRADLLVEDDEGRRLVAEIKTGALAPNPTYPPTRRQLLEYWFVFEPDGLLLVDVEAGVVSEVAFPLD
;
A
#
# COMPACT_ATOMS: atom_id res chain seq x y z
N MET A 1 16.22 8.36 9.06
CA MET A 1 16.67 7.89 7.74
C MET A 1 17.03 6.42 7.72
N ARG A 2 18.02 6.01 8.51
CA ARG A 2 18.43 4.61 8.57
C ARG A 2 17.30 3.68 9.01
N ARG A 3 16.46 4.14 9.94
CA ARG A 3 15.35 3.35 10.45
C ARG A 3 14.28 3.12 9.38
N ALA A 4 13.99 4.13 8.58
CA ALA A 4 13.03 4.00 7.48
C ALA A 4 13.53 3.05 6.40
N GLN A 5 14.81 3.17 6.02
CA GLN A 5 15.43 2.28 5.04
C GLN A 5 15.45 0.84 5.54
N ARG A 6 15.76 0.63 6.82
CA ARG A 6 15.75 -0.69 7.44
C ARG A 6 14.36 -1.29 7.42
N GLY A 7 13.34 -0.48 7.72
CA GLY A 7 11.95 -0.91 7.68
C GLY A 7 11.51 -1.34 6.29
N GLU A 8 11.91 -0.57 5.25
CA GLU A 8 11.60 -0.93 3.87
C GLU A 8 12.27 -2.24 3.46
N SER A 9 13.55 -2.42 3.81
CA SER A 9 14.27 -3.65 3.51
C SER A 9 13.65 -4.85 4.23
N ASP A 10 13.24 -4.68 5.48
CA ASP A 10 12.60 -5.74 6.25
C ASP A 10 11.23 -6.08 5.66
N ALA A 11 10.47 -5.07 5.22
CA ALA A 11 9.18 -5.28 4.59
C ALA A 11 9.33 -6.06 3.27
N GLU A 12 10.31 -5.71 2.45
CA GLU A 12 10.57 -6.41 1.19
C GLU A 12 10.93 -7.87 1.46
N ARG A 13 11.74 -8.12 2.48
CA ARG A 13 12.12 -9.48 2.87
C ARG A 13 10.90 -10.29 3.30
N LEU A 14 10.03 -9.68 4.11
CA LEU A 14 8.78 -10.34 4.53
C LEU A 14 7.90 -10.69 3.34
N LEU A 15 7.76 -9.76 2.40
CA LEU A 15 6.96 -9.97 1.20
C LEU A 15 7.55 -11.10 0.35
N GLU A 16 8.86 -11.09 0.15
CA GLU A 16 9.54 -12.14 -0.62
C GLU A 16 9.41 -13.50 0.04
N GLN A 17 9.49 -13.57 1.37
CA GLN A 17 9.27 -14.81 2.11
C GLN A 17 7.85 -15.35 1.95
N ASP A 18 6.88 -14.45 1.77
CA ASP A 18 5.48 -14.82 1.54
C ASP A 18 5.17 -15.12 0.06
N GLY A 19 6.18 -15.10 -0.81
CA GLY A 19 6.02 -15.45 -2.21
C GLY A 19 5.73 -14.30 -3.15
N TYR A 20 5.85 -13.07 -2.68
CA TYR A 20 5.65 -11.88 -3.53
C TYR A 20 6.97 -11.45 -4.15
N ARG A 21 6.90 -10.98 -5.39
CA ARG A 21 8.03 -10.39 -6.08
C ARG A 21 7.87 -8.87 -6.13
N ILE A 22 8.92 -8.14 -5.78
CA ILE A 22 8.91 -6.68 -5.83
C ILE A 22 9.03 -6.24 -7.29
N ILE A 23 8.03 -5.52 -7.79
CA ILE A 23 7.98 -5.03 -9.16
C ILE A 23 8.47 -3.59 -9.23
N ASP A 24 8.03 -2.73 -8.31
CA ASP A 24 8.38 -1.32 -8.31
C ASP A 24 8.34 -0.76 -6.89
N ARG A 25 9.06 0.32 -6.70
CA ARG A 25 9.15 1.04 -5.43
C ARG A 25 8.66 2.45 -5.62
N GLN A 26 7.99 3.00 -4.60
CA GLN A 26 7.48 4.38 -4.63
C GLN A 26 6.56 4.62 -5.82
N LEU A 27 5.55 3.78 -5.93
CA LEU A 27 4.54 3.86 -6.99
C LEU A 27 3.75 5.16 -6.83
N SER A 28 3.74 5.98 -7.88
CA SER A 28 3.08 7.30 -7.84
C SER A 28 1.98 7.39 -8.88
N ALA A 29 0.93 8.12 -8.52
CA ALA A 29 -0.15 8.47 -9.44
C ALA A 29 -0.77 9.80 -9.01
N SER A 30 -1.59 10.38 -9.88
CA SER A 30 -2.37 11.55 -9.54
C SER A 30 -3.78 11.39 -10.09
N TRP A 31 -4.72 12.07 -9.46
CA TRP A 31 -6.10 12.10 -9.93
C TRP A 31 -6.71 13.45 -9.58
N GLU A 32 -7.82 13.78 -10.22
CA GLU A 32 -8.43 15.08 -10.06
C GLU A 32 -9.66 15.02 -9.15
N ILE A 33 -9.72 15.99 -8.25
CA ILE A 33 -10.90 16.25 -7.42
C ILE A 33 -11.50 17.55 -7.91
N PHE A 34 -12.82 17.57 -8.13
CA PHE A 34 -13.51 18.77 -8.57
C PHE A 34 -14.22 19.40 -7.37
N VAL A 35 -13.87 20.67 -7.09
CA VAL A 35 -14.50 21.44 -6.03
C VAL A 35 -15.27 22.57 -6.72
N ASP A 36 -16.60 22.51 -6.63
CA ASP A 36 -17.49 23.45 -7.32
C ASP A 36 -17.12 23.59 -8.81
N GLY A 37 -16.81 22.45 -9.45
CA GLY A 37 -16.46 22.41 -10.85
C GLY A 37 -15.01 22.74 -11.17
N THR A 38 -14.20 23.13 -10.20
CA THR A 38 -12.79 23.46 -10.41
C THR A 38 -11.93 22.25 -10.11
N PRO A 39 -11.08 21.81 -11.07
CA PRO A 39 -10.23 20.65 -10.85
C PRO A 39 -9.04 20.97 -9.95
N HIS A 40 -8.75 20.03 -9.06
CA HIS A 40 -7.59 20.06 -8.17
C HIS A 40 -6.89 18.72 -8.25
N GLU A 41 -5.58 18.73 -8.46
CA GLU A 41 -4.81 17.51 -8.55
C GLU A 41 -4.46 16.98 -7.16
N ALA A 42 -4.72 15.69 -6.96
CA ALA A 42 -4.32 14.97 -5.74
C ALA A 42 -3.20 13.99 -6.11
N GLN A 43 -2.10 14.04 -5.35
CA GLN A 43 -0.96 13.15 -5.53
C GLN A 43 -1.10 11.96 -4.59
N VAL A 44 -0.78 10.76 -5.11
CA VAL A 44 -0.84 9.52 -4.36
C VAL A 44 0.48 8.78 -4.54
N ARG A 45 1.04 8.28 -3.46
CA ARG A 45 2.25 7.47 -3.51
C ARG A 45 2.11 6.27 -2.58
N ALA A 46 2.34 5.09 -3.14
CA ALA A 46 2.38 3.85 -2.39
C ALA A 46 3.81 3.34 -2.29
N ASP A 47 4.10 2.57 -1.25
CA ASP A 47 5.47 2.12 -1.00
C ASP A 47 5.97 1.13 -2.05
N LEU A 48 5.17 0.13 -2.38
CA LEU A 48 5.61 -0.95 -3.27
C LEU A 48 4.49 -1.43 -4.19
N LEU A 49 4.88 -1.88 -5.37
CA LEU A 49 4.07 -2.72 -6.25
C LEU A 49 4.69 -4.11 -6.25
N VAL A 50 3.89 -5.12 -5.97
CA VAL A 50 4.35 -6.50 -5.91
C VAL A 50 3.48 -7.40 -6.79
N GLU A 51 4.00 -8.59 -7.11
CA GLU A 51 3.29 -9.60 -7.88
C GLU A 51 3.35 -10.92 -7.15
N ASP A 52 2.23 -11.63 -7.07
CA ASP A 52 2.18 -12.95 -6.45
C ASP A 52 2.42 -14.07 -7.48
N ASP A 53 2.36 -15.33 -7.02
CA ASP A 53 2.62 -16.49 -7.87
C ASP A 53 1.59 -16.68 -8.99
N GLU A 54 0.41 -16.08 -8.83
CA GLU A 54 -0.67 -16.20 -9.81
C GLU A 54 -0.69 -15.02 -10.80
N GLY A 55 0.29 -14.14 -10.72
CA GLY A 55 0.38 -12.96 -11.58
C GLY A 55 -0.49 -11.80 -11.14
N ARG A 56 -1.09 -11.86 -9.96
CA ARG A 56 -1.83 -10.72 -9.39
C ARG A 56 -0.85 -9.62 -9.02
N ARG A 57 -1.21 -8.38 -9.31
CA ARG A 57 -0.42 -7.21 -8.93
C ARG A 57 -1.09 -6.50 -7.78
N LEU A 58 -0.35 -6.36 -6.69
CA LEU A 58 -0.86 -5.81 -5.45
C LEU A 58 -0.04 -4.60 -5.04
N VAL A 59 -0.73 -3.60 -4.50
CA VAL A 59 -0.08 -2.43 -3.91
C VAL A 59 0.14 -2.72 -2.43
N ALA A 60 1.38 -2.56 -1.98
CA ALA A 60 1.76 -2.82 -0.59
C ALA A 60 2.13 -1.52 0.11
N GLU A 61 1.62 -1.37 1.32
CA GLU A 61 1.90 -0.23 2.18
C GLU A 61 2.59 -0.71 3.45
N ILE A 62 3.67 -0.05 3.82
CA ILE A 62 4.49 -0.39 4.97
C ILE A 62 4.14 0.54 6.11
N LYS A 63 3.77 -0.04 7.26
CA LYS A 63 3.44 0.74 8.45
C LYS A 63 4.20 0.22 9.66
N THR A 64 4.48 1.14 10.57
CA THR A 64 5.14 0.87 11.86
C THR A 64 4.31 1.47 12.98
N GLY A 65 4.65 1.12 14.23
CA GLY A 65 3.97 1.64 15.40
C GLY A 65 2.77 0.79 15.82
N ALA A 66 2.02 1.30 16.78
CA ALA A 66 0.93 0.54 17.41
C ALA A 66 -0.40 0.67 16.65
N LEU A 67 -0.65 1.79 15.99
CA LEU A 67 -1.94 2.07 15.37
C LEU A 67 -1.94 1.91 13.85
N ALA A 68 -0.95 2.48 13.18
CA ALA A 68 -0.91 2.53 11.72
C ALA A 68 -0.95 1.16 11.04
N PRO A 69 -0.37 0.06 11.59
CA PRO A 69 -0.48 -1.24 10.97
C PRO A 69 -1.85 -1.89 11.06
N ASN A 70 -2.80 -1.28 11.74
CA ASN A 70 -4.16 -1.79 11.81
C ASN A 70 -4.97 -1.25 10.62
N PRO A 71 -5.49 -2.12 9.74
CA PRO A 71 -6.22 -1.66 8.55
C PRO A 71 -7.56 -0.99 8.88
N THR A 72 -8.07 -1.14 10.11
CA THR A 72 -9.28 -0.44 10.54
C THR A 72 -8.99 0.94 11.13
N TYR A 73 -7.71 1.26 11.37
CA TYR A 73 -7.31 2.59 11.82
C TYR A 73 -7.64 3.61 10.73
N PRO A 74 -8.44 4.66 11.03
CA PRO A 74 -8.99 5.50 9.97
C PRO A 74 -8.01 6.09 8.97
N PRO A 75 -6.86 6.66 9.37
CA PRO A 75 -5.92 7.19 8.38
C PRO A 75 -5.38 6.10 7.45
N THR A 76 -5.05 4.93 7.98
CA THR A 76 -4.55 3.81 7.18
C THR A 76 -5.64 3.26 6.26
N ARG A 77 -6.85 3.08 6.79
CA ARG A 77 -8.00 2.61 6.00
C ARG A 77 -8.27 3.54 4.83
N ARG A 78 -8.26 4.85 5.06
CA ARG A 78 -8.53 5.84 4.02
C ARG A 78 -7.45 5.85 2.96
N GLN A 79 -6.20 5.68 3.37
CA GLN A 79 -5.07 5.60 2.45
C GLN A 79 -5.18 4.37 1.55
N LEU A 80 -5.48 3.22 2.13
CA LEU A 80 -5.67 1.97 1.37
C LEU A 80 -6.86 2.08 0.42
N LEU A 81 -7.94 2.73 0.85
CA LEU A 81 -9.10 2.93 0.01
C LEU A 81 -8.77 3.82 -1.20
N GLU A 82 -7.97 4.86 -0.99
CA GLU A 82 -7.50 5.71 -2.08
C GLU A 82 -6.65 4.92 -3.07
N TYR A 83 -5.75 4.07 -2.58
CA TYR A 83 -4.94 3.20 -3.43
C TYR A 83 -5.81 2.26 -4.27
N TRP A 84 -6.84 1.68 -3.65
CA TRP A 84 -7.78 0.80 -4.34
C TRP A 84 -8.44 1.52 -5.51
N PHE A 85 -8.85 2.75 -5.27
CA PHE A 85 -9.53 3.58 -6.27
C PHE A 85 -8.58 4.03 -7.39
N VAL A 86 -7.39 4.51 -7.03
CA VAL A 86 -6.48 5.19 -7.97
C VAL A 86 -5.66 4.21 -8.80
N PHE A 87 -5.08 3.19 -8.14
CA PHE A 87 -4.18 2.24 -8.82
C PHE A 87 -4.93 1.07 -9.45
N GLU A 88 -6.14 0.82 -9.04
CA GLU A 88 -6.94 -0.32 -9.52
C GLU A 88 -6.14 -1.64 -9.45
N PRO A 89 -5.53 -1.95 -8.29
CA PRO A 89 -4.72 -3.16 -8.18
C PRO A 89 -5.59 -4.40 -8.06
N ASP A 90 -4.99 -5.57 -8.24
CA ASP A 90 -5.68 -6.83 -7.98
C ASP A 90 -5.89 -7.09 -6.48
N GLY A 91 -5.11 -6.42 -5.64
CA GLY A 91 -5.24 -6.49 -4.19
C GLY A 91 -4.38 -5.46 -3.49
N LEU A 92 -4.54 -5.39 -2.16
CA LEU A 92 -3.79 -4.48 -1.30
C LEU A 92 -3.15 -5.28 -0.18
N LEU A 93 -1.91 -4.94 0.14
CA LEU A 93 -1.20 -5.54 1.27
C LEU A 93 -0.83 -4.46 2.27
N LEU A 94 -1.00 -4.79 3.54
CA LEU A 94 -0.53 -3.96 4.65
C LEU A 94 0.56 -4.75 5.36
N VAL A 95 1.76 -4.18 5.43
CA VAL A 95 2.92 -4.82 6.03
C VAL A 95 3.23 -4.16 7.37
N ASP A 96 3.06 -4.94 8.44
CA ASP A 96 3.47 -4.55 9.80
C ASP A 96 4.87 -5.10 10.03
N VAL A 97 5.87 -4.24 9.85
CA VAL A 97 7.28 -4.65 9.91
C VAL A 97 7.66 -5.11 11.30
N GLU A 98 7.17 -4.42 12.34
CA GLU A 98 7.54 -4.72 13.72
C GLU A 98 6.97 -6.06 14.17
N ALA A 99 5.75 -6.38 13.75
CA ALA A 99 5.12 -7.65 14.08
C ALA A 99 5.48 -8.77 13.10
N GLY A 100 6.06 -8.43 11.95
CA GLY A 100 6.38 -9.40 10.91
C GLY A 100 5.15 -9.98 10.24
N VAL A 101 4.09 -9.19 10.10
CA VAL A 101 2.79 -9.64 9.57
C VAL A 101 2.47 -8.94 8.27
N VAL A 102 2.09 -9.73 7.26
CA VAL A 102 1.57 -9.22 5.98
C VAL A 102 0.09 -9.60 5.91
N SER A 103 -0.77 -8.60 5.75
CA SER A 103 -2.21 -8.81 5.66
C SER A 103 -2.73 -8.35 4.30
N GLU A 104 -3.57 -9.16 3.68
CA GLU A 104 -4.27 -8.71 2.47
C GLU A 104 -5.57 -8.02 2.89
N VAL A 105 -5.78 -6.82 2.35
CA VAL A 105 -6.96 -6.00 2.66
C VAL A 105 -7.80 -5.88 1.40
N ALA A 106 -9.08 -6.09 1.53
CA ALA A 106 -10.01 -5.98 0.42
C ALA A 106 -11.18 -5.07 0.78
N PHE A 107 -11.60 -4.29 -0.20
CA PHE A 107 -12.80 -3.48 -0.09
C PHE A 107 -13.83 -4.02 -1.09
N PRO A 108 -14.94 -4.61 -0.61
CA PRO A 108 -15.94 -5.21 -1.50
C PRO A 108 -16.83 -4.13 -2.13
N LEU A 109 -16.20 -3.23 -2.87
CA LEU A 109 -16.89 -2.13 -3.55
C LEU A 109 -17.00 -2.50 -5.02
N ASP A 110 -18.16 -2.93 -5.42
CA ASP A 110 -18.44 -3.32 -6.81
C ASP A 110 -19.18 -2.22 -7.55
#